data_ec5f26cb74ee363e7d91587d3cfd79ec
#
_entry.id   ec5f26cb74ee363e7d91587d3cfd79ec
#
_cell.length_a   1.000
_cell.length_b   1.000
_cell.length_c   1.000
_cell.angle_alpha   90.00
_cell.angle_beta   90.00
_cell.angle_gamma   90.00
#
_symmetry.space_group_name_H-M   'P 1'
#
loop_
_entity.id
_entity.type
_entity.pdbx_description
1 polymer ?
#
loop_
_entity_poly.entity_id
_entity_poly.type
_entity_poly.pdbx_seq_one_letter_code
_entity_poly.pdbx_strand_id
1 'polypeptide(L)'
;MMIREATVKDAEQLSTLMADVEESNMMLFAPGEREISVDQQRKRMERLETEETSSIFVAEDNYKLVGYLFAIGNSPSRIKHRVYIVVGVRADYRGKGVGVQLFSRLEEWAKKRSIRRLELTVIEHNVPAVSLYKKIGFEVEGVKRDSLKIDGKFVNELYMSKLLSY
;
A
#
# COMPACT_ATOMS: atom_id res chain seq x y z
N MET A 1 15.95 11.00 -3.39
CA MET A 1 14.75 10.13 -3.52
C MET A 1 13.54 11.01 -3.83
N MET A 2 12.72 10.57 -4.75
CA MET A 2 11.53 11.30 -5.19
C MET A 2 10.27 10.46 -4.97
N ILE A 3 9.24 11.08 -4.41
CA ILE A 3 7.91 10.47 -4.27
C ILE A 3 7.00 11.11 -5.30
N ARG A 4 6.37 10.30 -6.12
CA ARG A 4 5.49 10.76 -7.22
C ARG A 4 4.37 9.78 -7.50
N GLU A 5 3.38 10.21 -8.26
CA GLU A 5 2.38 9.28 -8.80
C GLU A 5 3.05 8.39 -9.86
N ALA A 6 2.65 7.13 -9.88
CA ALA A 6 3.10 6.17 -10.88
C ALA A 6 2.41 6.44 -12.23
N THR A 7 3.09 6.11 -13.30
CA THR A 7 2.52 6.09 -14.65
C THR A 7 2.63 4.69 -15.23
N VAL A 8 1.94 4.42 -16.33
CA VAL A 8 1.99 3.10 -17.01
C VAL A 8 3.41 2.70 -17.41
N LYS A 9 4.31 3.67 -17.57
CA LYS A 9 5.74 3.43 -17.85
C LYS A 9 6.45 2.72 -16.69
N ASP A 10 5.89 2.79 -15.50
CA ASP A 10 6.45 2.16 -14.30
C ASP A 10 6.04 0.70 -14.15
N ALA A 11 5.19 0.17 -15.02
CA ALA A 11 4.59 -1.16 -14.86
C ALA A 11 5.61 -2.27 -14.64
N GLU A 12 6.68 -2.30 -15.44
CA GLU A 12 7.73 -3.34 -15.31
C GLU A 12 8.47 -3.25 -13.98
N GLN A 13 8.96 -2.06 -13.63
CA GLN A 13 9.68 -1.87 -12.38
C GLN A 13 8.77 -2.11 -11.16
N LEU A 14 7.50 -1.70 -11.25
CA LEU A 14 6.55 -1.89 -10.17
C LEU A 14 6.28 -3.39 -9.94
N SER A 15 6.12 -4.17 -11.00
CA SER A 15 5.95 -5.63 -10.89
C SER A 15 7.15 -6.29 -10.22
N THR A 16 8.36 -5.91 -10.60
CA THR A 16 9.59 -6.42 -10.00
C THR A 16 9.68 -6.03 -8.52
N LEU A 17 9.38 -4.79 -8.20
CA LEU A 17 9.41 -4.30 -6.81
C LEU A 17 8.40 -5.05 -5.94
N MET A 18 7.18 -5.26 -6.43
CA MET A 18 6.14 -5.99 -5.68
C MET A 18 6.57 -7.43 -5.40
N ALA A 19 7.19 -8.11 -6.37
CA ALA A 19 7.73 -9.45 -6.16
C ALA A 19 8.83 -9.45 -5.09
N ASP A 20 9.72 -8.48 -5.11
CA ASP A 20 10.77 -8.34 -4.10
C ASP A 20 10.19 -8.11 -2.70
N VAL A 21 9.16 -7.28 -2.59
CA VAL A 21 8.50 -7.00 -1.30
C VAL A 21 7.78 -8.25 -0.77
N GLU A 22 7.21 -9.06 -1.65
CA GLU A 22 6.52 -10.31 -1.26
C GLU A 22 7.50 -11.34 -0.66
N GLU A 23 8.79 -11.25 -0.94
CA GLU A 23 9.82 -12.09 -0.31
C GLU A 23 9.92 -11.87 1.21
N SER A 24 9.37 -10.78 1.72
CA SER A 24 9.33 -10.52 3.17
C SER A 24 8.46 -11.51 3.95
N ASN A 25 7.59 -12.25 3.27
CA ASN A 25 6.58 -13.15 3.87
C ASN A 25 5.54 -12.42 4.74
N MET A 26 5.41 -11.11 4.55
CA MET A 26 4.49 -10.24 5.31
C MET A 26 3.38 -9.64 4.45
N MET A 27 3.23 -10.11 3.21
CA MET A 27 2.20 -9.64 2.28
C MET A 27 1.11 -10.69 2.09
N LEU A 28 0.03 -10.32 1.42
CA LEU A 28 -1.08 -11.22 1.13
C LEU A 28 -0.63 -12.46 0.34
N PHE A 29 0.25 -12.27 -0.64
CA PHE A 29 0.76 -13.37 -1.45
C PHE A 29 2.07 -13.87 -0.86
N ALA A 30 2.22 -15.21 -0.82
CA ALA A 30 3.45 -15.84 -0.41
C ALA A 30 4.57 -15.53 -1.42
N PRO A 31 5.86 -15.61 -0.98
CA PRO A 31 6.97 -15.43 -1.90
C PRO A 31 6.85 -16.34 -3.13
N GLY A 32 6.92 -15.75 -4.32
CA GLY A 32 6.85 -16.47 -5.59
C GLY A 32 5.48 -17.03 -5.98
N GLU A 33 4.43 -16.79 -5.18
CA GLU A 33 3.10 -17.35 -5.42
C GLU A 33 2.44 -16.78 -6.67
N ARG A 34 2.61 -15.48 -6.90
CA ARG A 34 2.00 -14.85 -8.08
C ARG A 34 3.04 -14.28 -9.02
N GLU A 35 2.77 -14.45 -10.31
CA GLU A 35 3.51 -13.78 -11.35
C GLU A 35 2.59 -12.80 -12.04
N ILE A 36 2.86 -11.52 -11.91
CA ILE A 36 2.11 -10.48 -12.62
C ILE A 36 2.90 -10.11 -13.85
N SER A 37 2.35 -10.38 -15.04
CA SER A 37 2.96 -9.94 -16.29
C SER A 37 2.94 -8.40 -16.37
N VAL A 38 3.87 -7.83 -17.14
CA VAL A 38 3.92 -6.38 -17.37
C VAL A 38 2.60 -5.89 -17.98
N ASP A 39 2.01 -6.67 -18.89
CA ASP A 39 0.72 -6.31 -19.50
C ASP A 39 -0.42 -6.28 -18.49
N GLN A 40 -0.51 -7.25 -17.60
CA GLN A 40 -1.51 -7.27 -16.54
C GLN A 40 -1.34 -6.07 -15.60
N GLN A 41 -0.11 -5.76 -15.22
CA GLN A 41 0.20 -4.60 -14.39
C GLN A 41 -0.19 -3.30 -15.08
N ARG A 42 0.15 -3.17 -16.36
CA ARG A 42 -0.20 -1.98 -17.15
C ARG A 42 -1.72 -1.79 -17.21
N LYS A 43 -2.47 -2.86 -17.47
CA LYS A 43 -3.93 -2.83 -17.52
C LYS A 43 -4.54 -2.43 -16.17
N ARG A 44 -3.98 -2.93 -15.08
CA ARG A 44 -4.41 -2.55 -13.73
C ARG A 44 -4.17 -1.06 -13.48
N MET A 45 -3.00 -0.57 -13.85
CA MET A 45 -2.64 0.85 -13.70
C MET A 45 -3.53 1.75 -14.55
N GLU A 46 -3.79 1.37 -15.79
CA GLU A 46 -4.71 2.10 -16.68
C GLU A 46 -6.11 2.17 -16.07
N ARG A 47 -6.61 1.08 -15.52
CA ARG A 47 -7.91 1.04 -14.87
C ARG A 47 -7.96 1.97 -13.66
N LEU A 48 -6.94 1.94 -12.81
CA LEU A 48 -6.90 2.79 -11.61
C LEU A 48 -6.79 4.28 -11.96
N GLU A 49 -6.13 4.63 -13.06
CA GLU A 49 -6.05 6.02 -13.53
C GLU A 49 -7.42 6.59 -13.90
N THR A 50 -8.38 5.75 -14.31
CA THR A 50 -9.74 6.20 -14.63
C THR A 50 -10.61 6.40 -13.42
N GLU A 51 -10.19 5.92 -12.24
CA GLU A 51 -10.95 6.02 -11.01
C GLU A 51 -10.60 7.31 -10.27
N GLU A 52 -11.61 8.12 -9.96
CA GLU A 52 -11.44 9.44 -9.34
C GLU A 52 -10.76 9.36 -7.96
N THR A 53 -11.05 8.30 -7.20
CA THR A 53 -10.56 8.12 -5.83
C THR A 53 -9.54 7.01 -5.67
N SER A 54 -8.82 6.67 -6.76
CA SER A 54 -7.72 5.71 -6.73
C SER A 54 -6.46 6.33 -7.28
N SER A 55 -5.31 5.92 -6.76
CA SER A 55 -4.01 6.32 -7.27
C SER A 55 -2.91 5.36 -6.82
N ILE A 56 -1.77 5.44 -7.48
CA ILE A 56 -0.58 4.68 -7.09
C ILE A 56 0.56 5.68 -6.93
N PHE A 57 1.25 5.60 -5.80
CA PHE A 57 2.44 6.42 -5.51
C PHE A 57 3.66 5.52 -5.48
N VAL A 58 4.77 6.04 -5.96
CA VAL A 58 6.04 5.31 -5.94
C VAL A 58 7.15 6.19 -5.36
N ALA A 59 8.10 5.53 -4.71
CA ALA A 59 9.35 6.14 -4.28
C ALA A 59 10.44 5.70 -5.25
N GLU A 60 11.11 6.68 -5.85
CA GLU A 60 12.17 6.47 -6.84
C GLU A 60 13.49 6.99 -6.30
N ASP A 61 14.53 6.17 -6.39
CA ASP A 61 15.87 6.54 -6.01
C ASP A 61 16.84 6.05 -7.09
N ASN A 62 17.66 6.97 -7.65
CA ASN A 62 18.58 6.65 -8.74
C ASN A 62 17.90 5.91 -9.89
N TYR A 63 16.73 6.40 -10.32
CA TYR A 63 15.93 5.84 -11.42
C TYR A 63 15.37 4.44 -11.17
N LYS A 64 15.38 3.98 -9.91
CA LYS A 64 14.80 2.69 -9.51
C LYS A 64 13.69 2.90 -8.51
N LEU A 65 12.62 2.12 -8.66
CA LEU A 65 11.53 2.13 -7.70
C LEU A 65 11.93 1.32 -6.47
N VAL A 66 11.79 1.93 -5.30
CA VAL A 66 12.17 1.35 -4.01
C VAL A 66 11.01 1.22 -3.03
N GLY A 67 9.88 1.81 -3.35
CA GLY A 67 8.67 1.72 -2.54
C GLY A 67 7.43 2.02 -3.38
N TYR A 68 6.29 1.54 -2.93
CA TYR A 68 5.00 1.78 -3.57
C TYR A 68 3.88 1.91 -2.55
N LEU A 69 2.82 2.61 -2.94
CA LEU A 69 1.59 2.70 -2.17
C LEU A 69 0.42 2.76 -3.14
N PHE A 70 -0.49 1.79 -3.02
CA PHE A 70 -1.75 1.81 -3.74
C PHE A 70 -2.83 2.39 -2.84
N ALA A 71 -3.55 3.38 -3.35
CA ALA A 71 -4.77 3.89 -2.73
C ALA A 71 -5.93 3.43 -3.61
N ILE A 72 -6.72 2.50 -3.11
CA ILE A 72 -7.80 1.89 -3.86
C ILE A 72 -9.13 2.45 -3.35
N GLY A 73 -9.79 3.23 -4.21
CA GLY A 73 -11.05 3.89 -3.88
C GLY A 73 -12.27 3.04 -4.15
N ASN A 74 -13.43 3.65 -3.96
CA ASN A 74 -14.72 3.00 -4.09
C ASN A 74 -15.69 3.87 -4.90
N SER A 75 -16.58 3.25 -5.67
CA SER A 75 -17.59 3.97 -6.46
C SER A 75 -18.92 4.19 -5.75
N PRO A 76 -19.43 3.30 -4.86
CA PRO A 76 -20.68 3.55 -4.14
C PRO A 76 -20.61 4.82 -3.30
N SER A 77 -21.64 5.65 -3.36
CA SER A 77 -21.65 6.98 -2.74
C SER A 77 -21.37 6.99 -1.24
N ARG A 78 -21.83 5.96 -0.53
CA ARG A 78 -21.65 5.87 0.93
C ARG A 78 -20.24 5.55 1.38
N ILE A 79 -19.38 5.08 0.47
CA ILE A 79 -18.00 4.67 0.78
C ILE A 79 -16.97 5.34 -0.13
N LYS A 80 -17.36 6.35 -0.91
CA LYS A 80 -16.44 7.12 -1.76
C LYS A 80 -15.37 7.87 -0.98
N HIS A 81 -15.64 8.15 0.29
CA HIS A 81 -14.75 8.91 1.18
C HIS A 81 -13.63 8.07 1.79
N ARG A 82 -13.52 6.79 1.44
CA ARG A 82 -12.48 5.92 1.99
C ARG A 82 -11.68 5.24 0.92
N VAL A 83 -10.40 5.01 1.22
CA VAL A 83 -9.49 4.24 0.36
C VAL A 83 -8.83 3.13 1.16
N TYR A 84 -8.63 2.00 0.50
CA TYR A 84 -7.87 0.88 1.03
C TYR A 84 -6.42 0.99 0.56
N ILE A 85 -5.47 0.80 1.48
CA ILE A 85 -4.05 1.03 1.22
C ILE A 85 -3.29 -0.29 1.19
N VAL A 86 -2.47 -0.44 0.16
CA VAL A 86 -1.45 -1.49 0.10
C VAL A 86 -0.12 -0.78 -0.08
N VAL A 87 0.83 -1.03 0.82
CA VAL A 87 2.13 -0.35 0.82
C VAL A 87 3.26 -1.36 0.97
N GLY A 88 4.34 -1.14 0.26
CA GLY A 88 5.54 -1.95 0.37
C GLY A 88 6.80 -1.12 0.14
N VAL A 89 7.87 -1.48 0.86
CA VAL A 89 9.18 -0.84 0.74
C VAL A 89 10.22 -1.93 0.58
N ARG A 90 11.11 -1.77 -0.39
CA ARG A 90 12.21 -2.72 -0.62
C ARG A 90 13.07 -2.86 0.64
N ALA A 91 13.49 -4.08 0.94
CA ALA A 91 14.14 -4.43 2.22
C ALA A 91 15.32 -3.51 2.58
N ASP A 92 16.16 -3.16 1.60
CA ASP A 92 17.35 -2.33 1.81
C ASP A 92 17.01 -0.83 2.00
N TYR A 93 15.74 -0.45 1.82
CA TYR A 93 15.26 0.92 2.06
C TYR A 93 14.35 1.04 3.27
N ARG A 94 14.16 -0.04 4.03
CA ARG A 94 13.38 0.01 5.27
C ARG A 94 14.12 0.81 6.34
N GLY A 95 13.36 1.47 7.22
CA GLY A 95 13.93 2.29 8.27
C GLY A 95 14.54 3.60 7.80
N LYS A 96 14.34 3.99 6.54
CA LYS A 96 14.90 5.22 5.94
C LYS A 96 13.84 6.29 5.66
N GLY A 97 12.64 6.13 6.20
CA GLY A 97 11.56 7.12 6.06
C GLY A 97 10.77 7.05 4.75
N VAL A 98 10.97 6.01 3.93
CA VAL A 98 10.24 5.86 2.66
C VAL A 98 8.74 5.74 2.89
N GLY A 99 8.33 4.92 3.84
CA GLY A 99 6.91 4.76 4.18
C GLY A 99 6.27 6.06 4.64
N VAL A 100 6.95 6.80 5.51
CA VAL A 100 6.46 8.10 6.00
C VAL A 100 6.24 9.06 4.83
N GLN A 101 7.17 9.12 3.90
CA GLN A 101 7.07 10.01 2.74
C GLN A 101 5.94 9.59 1.79
N LEU A 102 5.75 8.28 1.57
CA LEU A 102 4.64 7.77 0.75
C LEU A 102 3.29 8.16 1.37
N PHE A 103 3.13 7.98 2.67
CA PHE A 103 1.90 8.36 3.36
C PHE A 103 1.66 9.87 3.37
N SER A 104 2.71 10.66 3.51
CA SER A 104 2.59 12.12 3.43
C SER A 104 2.05 12.57 2.06
N ARG A 105 2.57 11.98 1.00
CA ARG A 105 2.10 12.27 -0.37
C ARG A 105 0.66 11.80 -0.58
N LEU A 106 0.32 10.64 -0.05
CA LEU A 106 -1.05 10.12 -0.07
C LEU A 106 -2.03 11.09 0.60
N GLU A 107 -1.68 11.61 1.78
CA GLU A 107 -2.56 12.52 2.51
C GLU A 107 -2.81 13.82 1.76
N GLU A 108 -1.81 14.38 1.10
CA GLU A 108 -1.98 15.57 0.25
C GLU A 108 -2.98 15.30 -0.88
N TRP A 109 -2.83 14.16 -1.54
CA TRP A 109 -3.73 13.72 -2.61
C TRP A 109 -5.15 13.47 -2.10
N ALA A 110 -5.28 12.79 -0.96
CA ALA A 110 -6.55 12.43 -0.36
C ALA A 110 -7.37 13.66 0.04
N LYS A 111 -6.72 14.67 0.62
CA LYS A 111 -7.39 15.92 1.02
C LYS A 111 -8.00 16.64 -0.19
N LYS A 112 -7.32 16.65 -1.31
CA LYS A 112 -7.83 17.28 -2.54
C LYS A 112 -9.04 16.55 -3.13
N ARG A 113 -9.28 15.30 -2.73
CA ARG A 113 -10.36 14.45 -3.24
C ARG A 113 -11.44 14.16 -2.20
N SER A 114 -11.42 14.88 -1.09
CA SER A 114 -12.40 14.71 0.00
C SER A 114 -12.42 13.27 0.56
N ILE A 115 -11.26 12.63 0.58
CA ILE A 115 -11.09 11.33 1.24
C ILE A 115 -10.98 11.60 2.74
N ARG A 116 -11.86 10.98 3.52
CA ARG A 116 -11.91 11.10 4.98
C ARG A 116 -11.16 9.97 5.67
N ARG A 117 -11.24 8.76 5.12
CA ARG A 117 -10.79 7.55 5.79
C ARG A 117 -9.73 6.83 4.99
N LEU A 118 -8.57 6.61 5.61
CA LEU A 118 -7.52 5.72 5.11
C LEU A 118 -7.59 4.43 5.91
N GLU A 119 -7.65 3.28 5.25
CA GLU A 119 -7.74 2.00 5.95
C GLU A 119 -6.79 0.96 5.37
N LEU A 120 -6.32 0.08 6.22
CA LEU A 120 -5.45 -1.04 5.83
C LEU A 120 -5.62 -2.20 6.80
N THR A 121 -5.12 -3.35 6.38
CA THR A 121 -4.89 -4.47 7.28
C THR A 121 -3.39 -4.76 7.32
N VAL A 122 -2.92 -5.22 8.46
CA VAL A 122 -1.50 -5.54 8.67
C VAL A 122 -1.39 -6.80 9.54
N ILE A 123 -0.45 -7.66 9.20
CA ILE A 123 -0.17 -8.86 10.00
C ILE A 123 0.24 -8.42 11.41
N GLU A 124 -0.41 -8.99 12.43
CA GLU A 124 -0.23 -8.59 13.83
C GLU A 124 1.22 -8.64 14.28
N HIS A 125 1.98 -9.66 13.87
CA HIS A 125 3.37 -9.82 14.24
C HIS A 125 4.36 -9.02 13.38
N ASN A 126 3.87 -8.26 12.40
CA ASN A 126 4.69 -7.32 11.64
C ASN A 126 4.90 -6.04 12.45
N VAL A 127 5.69 -6.14 13.51
CA VAL A 127 5.91 -5.06 14.48
C VAL A 127 6.42 -3.77 13.83
N PRO A 128 7.41 -3.80 12.92
CA PRO A 128 7.88 -2.57 12.27
C PRO A 128 6.78 -1.83 11.51
N ALA A 129 5.93 -2.55 10.78
CA ALA A 129 4.82 -1.94 10.04
C ALA A 129 3.75 -1.36 10.97
N VAL A 130 3.35 -2.11 11.99
CA VAL A 130 2.37 -1.64 12.99
C VAL A 130 2.89 -0.37 13.66
N SER A 131 4.17 -0.35 14.06
CA SER A 131 4.79 0.83 14.67
C SER A 131 4.80 2.03 13.76
N LEU A 132 5.12 1.82 12.47
CA LEU A 132 5.09 2.88 11.46
C LEU A 132 3.68 3.48 11.34
N TYR A 133 2.66 2.64 11.21
CA TYR A 133 1.29 3.12 11.04
C TYR A 133 0.80 3.89 12.26
N LYS A 134 1.10 3.42 13.47
CA LYS A 134 0.79 4.16 14.71
C LYS A 134 1.49 5.51 14.75
N LYS A 135 2.76 5.55 14.36
CA LYS A 135 3.55 6.78 14.31
C LYS A 135 2.94 7.84 13.39
N ILE A 136 2.40 7.43 12.25
CA ILE A 136 1.77 8.36 11.30
C ILE A 136 0.30 8.62 11.60
N GLY A 137 -0.23 8.10 12.68
CA GLY A 137 -1.55 8.45 13.19
C GLY A 137 -2.65 7.42 12.95
N PHE A 138 -2.33 6.21 12.50
CA PHE A 138 -3.31 5.15 12.40
C PHE A 138 -3.63 4.56 13.78
N GLU A 139 -4.88 4.16 13.94
CA GLU A 139 -5.38 3.51 15.15
C GLU A 139 -5.86 2.10 14.83
N VAL A 140 -5.72 1.19 15.80
CA VAL A 140 -6.25 -0.17 15.68
C VAL A 140 -7.75 -0.14 15.92
N GLU A 141 -8.52 -0.69 14.98
CA GLU A 141 -9.98 -0.80 15.10
C GLU A 141 -10.43 -2.19 15.50
N GLY A 142 -9.60 -3.19 15.31
CA GLY A 142 -9.94 -4.55 15.67
C GLY A 142 -8.93 -5.56 15.18
N VAL A 143 -9.16 -6.81 15.56
CA VAL A 143 -8.34 -7.96 15.18
C VAL A 143 -9.13 -8.86 14.24
N LYS A 144 -8.55 -9.17 13.09
CA LYS A 144 -9.08 -10.16 12.16
C LYS A 144 -8.43 -11.50 12.50
N ARG A 145 -9.14 -12.32 13.26
CA ARG A 145 -8.59 -13.57 13.80
C ARG A 145 -8.43 -14.61 12.72
N ASP A 146 -7.30 -15.35 12.73
CA ASP A 146 -6.98 -16.42 11.78
C ASP A 146 -7.21 -15.99 10.34
N SER A 147 -6.78 -14.77 10.04
CA SER A 147 -7.00 -14.12 8.76
C SER A 147 -6.19 -14.73 7.62
N LEU A 148 -4.96 -15.12 7.93
CA LEU A 148 -4.03 -15.68 6.94
C LEU A 148 -3.46 -17.00 7.48
N LYS A 149 -3.06 -17.86 6.55
CA LYS A 149 -2.30 -19.07 6.90
C LYS A 149 -0.91 -18.92 6.29
N ILE A 150 0.10 -18.78 7.15
CA ILE A 150 1.50 -18.59 6.74
C ILE A 150 2.34 -19.71 7.32
N ASP A 151 3.04 -20.45 6.44
CA ASP A 151 3.91 -21.56 6.82
C ASP A 151 3.18 -22.57 7.74
N GLY A 152 1.93 -22.88 7.40
CA GLY A 152 1.12 -23.84 8.13
C GLY A 152 0.48 -23.33 9.42
N LYS A 153 0.68 -22.06 9.77
CA LYS A 153 0.13 -21.44 10.98
C LYS A 153 -0.89 -20.37 10.65
N PHE A 154 -1.99 -20.31 11.37
CA PHE A 154 -2.95 -19.22 11.27
C PHE A 154 -2.41 -18.00 12.01
N VAL A 155 -2.51 -16.85 11.35
CA VAL A 155 -2.08 -15.57 11.90
C VAL A 155 -3.20 -14.55 11.81
N ASN A 156 -3.18 -13.59 12.75
CA ASN A 156 -4.15 -12.50 12.80
C ASN A 156 -3.64 -11.32 11.98
N GLU A 157 -4.59 -10.55 11.45
CA GLU A 157 -4.32 -9.21 10.95
C GLU A 157 -5.01 -8.19 11.85
N LEU A 158 -4.45 -6.98 11.91
CA LEU A 158 -5.10 -5.84 12.56
C LEU A 158 -5.81 -5.00 11.49
N TYR A 159 -7.03 -4.56 11.79
CA TYR A 159 -7.68 -3.48 11.05
C TYR A 159 -7.17 -2.16 11.62
N MET A 160 -6.61 -1.32 10.77
CA MET A 160 -6.14 0.01 11.18
C MET A 160 -6.69 1.08 10.26
N SER A 161 -6.92 2.26 10.82
CA SER A 161 -7.41 3.41 10.05
C SER A 161 -6.85 4.73 10.56
N LYS A 162 -6.86 5.70 9.66
CA LYS A 162 -6.62 7.10 10.00
C LYS A 162 -7.73 7.95 9.39
N LEU A 163 -8.34 8.81 10.22
CA LEU A 163 -9.35 9.77 9.75
C LEU A 163 -8.66 11.10 9.48
N LEU A 164 -8.85 11.62 8.27
CA LEU A 164 -8.29 12.93 7.88
C LEU A 164 -9.26 14.04 8.27
N SER A 165 -8.72 15.18 8.71
CA SER A 165 -9.50 16.38 9.00
C SER A 165 -9.43 17.33 7.79
N TYR A 166 -10.51 18.06 7.56
CA TYR A 166 -10.59 19.08 6.52
C TYR A 166 -10.88 20.43 7.13
#